data_d31eab1ed91ec9cf1182279736358c23
#
_entry.id   d31eab1ed91ec9cf1182279736358c23
#
_cell.length_a   1.000
_cell.length_b   1.000
_cell.length_c   1.000
_cell.angle_alpha   90.00
_cell.angle_beta   90.00
_cell.angle_gamma   90.00
#
_symmetry.space_group_name_H-M   'P 1'
#
loop_
_entity.id
_entity.type
_entity.pdbx_description
1 polymer ?
#
loop_
_entity_poly.entity_id
_entity_poly.type
_entity_poly.pdbx_seq_one_letter_code
_entity_poly.pdbx_strand_id
1 'polypeptide(L)'
;MTNLPSLSQLEESVHDALNQRLKKEIIQSGGSISFSLLMDIVLYDEEHGYYTGYKEQFGEPGDFITAPMISNIFSRCFLNSFKENFVHLPSSILELGAGNGQFAVDLLIAAEKNNILIDRYLIYEISNNLVKRQQKIMQKELSNEFFSKVEWVSEVPEKFEGIIFANEFLDAFPTNIYEIKNKQIFERKVGIENNQLDWKEDDKPNLELAGIIDTENLPTGYIFEYSKNLDEWLNKFFKIIKKAMIFFVDYGFCQNELFHQDRTEGTLMCHYKHHAHANPFAFLGAQDITWHINFSHISRLAKIAGCKVSGFVSQANFLINAGALDFLSEHDPNNISDFKIQTNAFQRLTSPAEMGDLIKVIGIAKNTDVSLLGFNKNDRKLQL
;
A
#
# COMPACT_ATOMS: atom_id res chain seq x y z
N MET A 1 -27.34 6.33 -5.97
CA MET A 1 -26.85 6.22 -4.58
C MET A 1 -26.65 4.74 -4.33
N THR A 2 -25.41 4.29 -4.22
CA THR A 2 -25.10 2.91 -3.79
C THR A 2 -25.61 2.76 -2.36
N ASN A 3 -26.46 1.75 -2.11
CA ASN A 3 -26.89 1.43 -0.76
C ASN A 3 -25.70 0.85 0.00
N LEU A 4 -24.90 1.70 0.65
CA LEU A 4 -23.80 1.26 1.52
C LEU A 4 -24.40 0.57 2.76
N PRO A 5 -23.74 -0.48 3.29
CA PRO A 5 -24.16 -1.13 4.52
C PRO A 5 -24.21 -0.15 5.69
N SER A 6 -25.12 -0.34 6.63
CA SER A 6 -25.18 0.44 7.86
C SER A 6 -24.02 0.10 8.81
N LEU A 7 -23.62 1.07 9.62
CA LEU A 7 -22.68 0.85 10.73
C LEU A 7 -23.30 -0.08 11.78
N SER A 8 -22.48 -0.89 12.43
CA SER A 8 -22.83 -1.55 13.69
C SER A 8 -22.80 -0.53 14.84
N GLN A 9 -23.39 -0.87 16.00
CA GLN A 9 -23.38 0.02 17.18
C GLN A 9 -21.97 0.44 17.61
N LEU A 10 -20.99 -0.48 17.50
CA LEU A 10 -19.60 -0.17 17.83
C LEU A 10 -19.01 0.80 16.80
N GLU A 11 -19.21 0.54 15.51
CA GLU A 11 -18.74 1.43 14.43
C GLU A 11 -19.39 2.82 14.49
N GLU A 12 -20.68 2.93 14.88
CA GLU A 12 -21.35 4.22 15.15
C GLU A 12 -20.66 4.97 16.28
N SER A 13 -20.35 4.30 17.39
CA SER A 13 -19.64 4.91 18.52
C SER A 13 -18.26 5.43 18.13
N VAL A 14 -17.50 4.66 17.31
CA VAL A 14 -16.20 5.07 16.77
C VAL A 14 -16.34 6.27 15.85
N HIS A 15 -17.29 6.22 14.92
CA HIS A 15 -17.58 7.32 13.99
C HIS A 15 -17.90 8.62 14.75
N ASP A 16 -18.77 8.56 15.74
CA ASP A 16 -19.18 9.72 16.53
C ASP A 16 -18.01 10.30 17.35
N ALA A 17 -17.19 9.46 17.95
CA ALA A 17 -16.00 9.88 18.69
C ALA A 17 -15.00 10.62 17.80
N LEU A 18 -14.68 10.06 16.63
CA LEU A 18 -13.78 10.68 15.66
C LEU A 18 -14.38 11.95 15.04
N ASN A 19 -15.69 11.96 14.76
CA ASN A 19 -16.38 13.15 14.25
C ASN A 19 -16.29 14.31 15.25
N GLN A 20 -16.50 14.05 16.54
CA GLN A 20 -16.35 15.05 17.59
C GLN A 20 -14.91 15.55 17.70
N ARG A 21 -13.93 14.66 17.65
CA ARG A 21 -12.51 15.01 17.66
C ARG A 21 -12.14 15.89 16.48
N LEU A 22 -12.51 15.50 15.25
CA LEU A 22 -12.25 16.27 14.04
C LEU A 22 -12.89 17.65 14.08
N LYS A 23 -14.16 17.78 14.54
CA LYS A 23 -14.81 19.07 14.71
C LYS A 23 -14.05 19.99 15.69
N LYS A 24 -13.55 19.43 16.78
CA LYS A 24 -12.73 20.17 17.74
C LYS A 24 -11.44 20.66 17.11
N GLU A 25 -10.72 19.78 16.37
CA GLU A 25 -9.48 20.13 15.66
C GLU A 25 -9.74 21.24 14.61
N ILE A 26 -10.82 21.15 13.84
CA ILE A 26 -11.21 22.16 12.85
C ILE A 26 -11.46 23.53 13.51
N ILE A 27 -12.18 23.56 14.65
CA ILE A 27 -12.46 24.81 15.38
C ILE A 27 -11.15 25.40 15.93
N GLN A 28 -10.29 24.59 16.50
CA GLN A 28 -8.98 25.03 17.06
C GLN A 28 -8.02 25.51 15.98
N SER A 29 -8.11 24.95 14.78
CA SER A 29 -7.27 25.32 13.62
C SER A 29 -7.82 26.50 12.82
N GLY A 30 -8.83 27.22 13.32
CA GLY A 30 -9.37 28.41 12.65
C GLY A 30 -10.41 28.11 11.55
N GLY A 31 -11.05 26.94 11.58
CA GLY A 31 -12.21 26.60 10.75
C GLY A 31 -11.93 25.63 9.60
N SER A 32 -10.70 25.12 9.46
CA SER A 32 -10.39 24.00 8.54
C SER A 32 -9.09 23.31 8.94
N ILE A 33 -8.96 22.04 8.54
CA ILE A 33 -7.74 21.22 8.66
C ILE A 33 -7.37 20.65 7.29
N SER A 34 -6.14 20.20 7.13
CA SER A 34 -5.72 19.45 5.92
C SER A 34 -6.43 18.10 5.86
N PHE A 35 -6.63 17.57 4.65
CA PHE A 35 -7.15 16.22 4.49
C PHE A 35 -6.17 15.16 5.02
N SER A 36 -4.87 15.41 4.91
CA SER A 36 -3.82 14.59 5.51
C SER A 36 -4.00 14.42 7.04
N LEU A 37 -4.34 15.50 7.77
CA LEU A 37 -4.60 15.40 9.21
C LEU A 37 -5.89 14.62 9.51
N LEU A 38 -6.95 14.79 8.70
CA LEU A 38 -8.15 13.96 8.83
C LEU A 38 -7.79 12.48 8.64
N MET A 39 -7.09 12.17 7.55
CA MET A 39 -6.70 10.79 7.21
C MET A 39 -5.83 10.17 8.31
N ASP A 40 -4.87 10.93 8.85
CA ASP A 40 -4.05 10.50 9.98
C ASP A 40 -4.90 10.15 11.21
N ILE A 41 -5.84 11.00 11.57
CA ILE A 41 -6.73 10.76 12.72
C ILE A 41 -7.63 9.55 12.49
N VAL A 42 -8.30 9.43 11.33
CA VAL A 42 -9.28 8.35 11.13
C VAL A 42 -8.65 7.00 10.85
N LEU A 43 -7.41 6.96 10.35
CA LEU A 43 -6.70 5.72 10.10
C LEU A 43 -5.82 5.27 11.26
N TYR A 44 -5.21 6.22 12.00
CA TYR A 44 -4.11 5.92 12.93
C TYR A 44 -4.32 6.42 14.37
N ASP A 45 -5.51 6.93 14.73
CA ASP A 45 -5.83 7.19 16.15
C ASP A 45 -5.64 5.92 16.98
N GLU A 46 -4.95 6.02 18.14
CA GLU A 46 -4.57 4.87 18.96
C GLU A 46 -5.76 4.00 19.41
N GLU A 47 -6.93 4.62 19.64
CA GLU A 47 -8.12 3.96 20.18
C GLU A 47 -9.16 3.65 19.10
N HIS A 48 -9.35 4.56 18.15
CA HIS A 48 -10.47 4.55 17.20
C HIS A 48 -10.03 4.47 15.73
N GLY A 49 -8.72 4.53 15.44
CA GLY A 49 -8.20 4.51 14.09
C GLY A 49 -8.47 3.18 13.38
N TYR A 50 -8.69 3.25 12.08
CA TYR A 50 -8.99 2.09 11.25
C TYR A 50 -7.93 0.98 11.38
N TYR A 51 -6.62 1.31 11.29
CA TYR A 51 -5.53 0.34 11.40
C TYR A 51 -5.09 0.02 12.83
N THR A 52 -5.34 0.92 13.77
CA THR A 52 -4.86 0.81 15.16
C THR A 52 -5.92 0.33 16.13
N GLY A 53 -7.19 0.52 15.80
CA GLY A 53 -8.35 0.15 16.61
C GLY A 53 -8.61 -1.36 16.67
N TYR A 54 -9.77 -1.74 17.20
CA TYR A 54 -10.14 -3.13 17.46
C TYR A 54 -10.79 -3.86 16.28
N LYS A 55 -11.07 -3.16 15.18
CA LYS A 55 -11.76 -3.74 14.02
C LYS A 55 -10.90 -4.79 13.31
N GLU A 56 -11.54 -5.84 12.80
CA GLU A 56 -10.94 -6.74 11.83
C GLU A 56 -11.00 -6.11 10.43
N GLN A 57 -9.85 -5.65 9.92
CA GLN A 57 -9.74 -4.94 8.63
C GLN A 57 -9.61 -5.90 7.44
N PHE A 58 -9.04 -7.09 7.66
CA PHE A 58 -8.60 -8.01 6.62
C PHE A 58 -9.43 -9.29 6.57
N GLY A 59 -9.67 -9.83 5.36
CA GLY A 59 -10.34 -11.10 5.12
C GLY A 59 -11.84 -11.00 4.85
N GLU A 60 -12.54 -12.16 4.85
CA GLU A 60 -13.99 -12.20 4.62
C GLU A 60 -14.83 -11.34 5.58
N PRO A 61 -14.47 -11.20 6.86
CA PRO A 61 -15.14 -10.28 7.75
C PRO A 61 -14.63 -8.82 7.64
N GLY A 62 -13.56 -8.57 6.85
CA GLY A 62 -12.96 -7.25 6.69
C GLY A 62 -13.54 -6.44 5.53
N ASP A 63 -12.90 -5.32 5.22
CA ASP A 63 -13.36 -4.40 4.18
C ASP A 63 -12.77 -4.71 2.80
N PHE A 64 -11.61 -5.37 2.75
CA PHE A 64 -10.91 -5.72 1.52
C PHE A 64 -10.06 -6.99 1.64
N ILE A 65 -9.68 -7.53 0.50
CA ILE A 65 -8.83 -8.71 0.37
C ILE A 65 -7.59 -8.32 -0.44
N THR A 66 -6.42 -8.42 0.16
CA THR A 66 -5.13 -8.15 -0.50
C THR A 66 -4.60 -9.35 -1.27
N ALA A 67 -3.67 -9.13 -2.19
CA ALA A 67 -3.11 -10.18 -3.04
C ALA A 67 -2.56 -11.41 -2.27
N PRO A 68 -1.82 -11.27 -1.14
CA PRO A 68 -1.36 -12.42 -0.34
C PRO A 68 -2.49 -13.29 0.21
N MET A 69 -3.68 -12.72 0.44
CA MET A 69 -4.82 -13.45 0.99
C MET A 69 -5.57 -14.27 -0.05
N ILE A 70 -5.37 -13.99 -1.33
CA ILE A 70 -6.04 -14.69 -2.43
C ILE A 70 -5.38 -16.04 -2.69
N SER A 71 -4.04 -16.08 -2.71
CA SER A 71 -3.28 -17.31 -2.96
C SER A 71 -1.83 -17.17 -2.54
N ASN A 72 -1.25 -18.26 -2.02
CA ASN A 72 0.18 -18.37 -1.72
C ASN A 72 1.08 -18.27 -2.97
N ILE A 73 0.53 -18.37 -4.18
CA ILE A 73 1.27 -18.13 -5.43
C ILE A 73 1.93 -16.75 -5.40
N PHE A 74 1.25 -15.75 -4.84
CA PHE A 74 1.80 -14.40 -4.69
C PHE A 74 3.11 -14.42 -3.89
N SER A 75 3.09 -14.94 -2.68
CA SER A 75 4.25 -15.00 -1.79
C SER A 75 5.38 -15.87 -2.35
N ARG A 76 5.03 -16.98 -3.02
CA ARG A 76 6.00 -17.89 -3.66
C ARG A 76 6.72 -17.23 -4.85
N CYS A 77 6.03 -16.42 -5.64
CA CYS A 77 6.64 -15.64 -6.72
C CYS A 77 7.66 -14.63 -6.18
N PHE A 78 7.32 -13.92 -5.11
CA PHE A 78 8.27 -13.01 -4.46
C PHE A 78 9.45 -13.76 -3.85
N LEU A 79 9.23 -14.91 -3.21
CA LEU A 79 10.30 -15.74 -2.67
C LEU A 79 11.30 -16.18 -3.77
N ASN A 80 10.83 -16.53 -4.98
CA ASN A 80 11.70 -16.84 -6.10
C ASN A 80 12.60 -15.64 -6.45
N SER A 81 12.02 -14.43 -6.54
CA SER A 81 12.79 -13.21 -6.80
C SER A 81 13.76 -12.88 -5.65
N PHE A 82 13.37 -13.09 -4.40
CA PHE A 82 14.22 -12.85 -3.23
C PHE A 82 15.41 -13.81 -3.21
N LYS A 83 15.16 -15.10 -3.43
CA LYS A 83 16.19 -16.14 -3.50
C LYS A 83 17.30 -15.79 -4.50
N GLU A 84 16.93 -15.33 -5.68
CA GLU A 84 17.90 -14.88 -6.69
C GLU A 84 18.73 -13.68 -6.21
N ASN A 85 18.17 -12.81 -5.39
CA ASN A 85 18.86 -11.65 -4.86
C ASN A 85 19.71 -11.94 -3.62
N PHE A 86 19.50 -13.06 -2.91
CA PHE A 86 20.36 -13.49 -1.79
C PHE A 86 21.78 -13.86 -2.20
N VAL A 87 22.05 -14.03 -3.50
CA VAL A 87 23.43 -14.17 -4.02
C VAL A 87 24.25 -12.88 -3.77
N HIS A 88 23.60 -11.73 -3.71
CA HIS A 88 24.22 -10.41 -3.56
C HIS A 88 23.94 -9.73 -2.23
N LEU A 89 22.98 -10.26 -1.48
CA LEU A 89 22.44 -9.67 -0.24
C LEU A 89 22.36 -10.72 0.87
N PRO A 90 22.46 -10.33 2.14
CA PRO A 90 22.05 -11.19 3.24
C PRO A 90 20.63 -11.72 3.05
N SER A 91 20.36 -12.95 3.50
CA SER A 91 19.03 -13.57 3.48
C SER A 91 18.13 -13.03 4.59
N SER A 92 18.18 -11.72 4.79
CA SER A 92 17.35 -10.96 5.74
C SER A 92 16.27 -10.22 4.98
N ILE A 93 15.04 -10.29 5.49
CA ILE A 93 13.86 -9.63 4.90
C ILE A 93 13.31 -8.62 5.90
N LEU A 94 12.94 -7.45 5.42
CA LEU A 94 12.14 -6.45 6.15
C LEU A 94 10.83 -6.23 5.41
N GLU A 95 9.73 -6.64 5.99
CA GLU A 95 8.38 -6.36 5.51
C GLU A 95 7.85 -5.09 6.17
N LEU A 96 7.34 -4.16 5.37
CA LEU A 96 6.72 -2.92 5.83
C LEU A 96 5.20 -3.08 5.77
N GLY A 97 4.53 -3.07 6.93
CA GLY A 97 3.08 -3.19 7.00
C GLY A 97 2.58 -4.59 6.58
N ALA A 98 2.78 -5.58 7.44
CA ALA A 98 2.44 -6.98 7.12
C ALA A 98 0.93 -7.30 7.13
N GLY A 99 0.07 -6.33 7.43
CA GLY A 99 -1.37 -6.52 7.51
C GLY A 99 -1.76 -7.66 8.44
N ASN A 100 -2.44 -8.69 7.92
CA ASN A 100 -2.77 -9.88 8.73
C ASN A 100 -1.60 -10.89 8.89
N GLY A 101 -0.46 -10.66 8.23
CA GLY A 101 0.72 -11.53 8.28
C GLY A 101 0.71 -12.68 7.27
N GLN A 102 -0.28 -12.78 6.38
CA GLN A 102 -0.40 -13.92 5.46
C GLN A 102 0.77 -14.02 4.48
N PHE A 103 1.28 -12.88 3.98
CA PHE A 103 2.45 -12.89 3.09
C PHE A 103 3.66 -13.55 3.76
N ALA A 104 4.00 -13.12 4.98
CA ALA A 104 5.12 -13.66 5.74
C ALA A 104 4.94 -15.17 6.02
N VAL A 105 3.73 -15.58 6.43
CA VAL A 105 3.43 -17.00 6.70
C VAL A 105 3.66 -17.84 5.45
N ASP A 106 3.07 -17.50 4.33
CA ASP A 106 3.17 -18.27 3.09
C ASP A 106 4.61 -18.29 2.54
N LEU A 107 5.32 -17.15 2.64
CA LEU A 107 6.70 -17.03 2.20
C LEU A 107 7.61 -17.92 3.05
N LEU A 108 7.49 -17.87 4.37
CA LEU A 108 8.35 -18.64 5.28
C LEU A 108 8.07 -20.15 5.21
N ILE A 109 6.81 -20.57 5.06
CA ILE A 109 6.45 -21.98 4.79
C ILE A 109 7.07 -22.44 3.46
N ALA A 110 6.97 -21.61 2.41
CA ALA A 110 7.58 -21.96 1.13
C ALA A 110 9.11 -22.00 1.20
N ALA A 111 9.75 -21.12 1.97
CA ALA A 111 11.19 -21.12 2.19
C ALA A 111 11.65 -22.40 2.91
N GLU A 112 10.95 -22.78 3.98
CA GLU A 112 11.23 -24.02 4.71
C GLU A 112 11.10 -25.25 3.82
N LYS A 113 9.97 -25.38 3.11
CA LYS A 113 9.71 -26.50 2.19
C LYS A 113 10.76 -26.66 1.10
N ASN A 114 11.33 -25.55 0.63
CA ASN A 114 12.30 -25.54 -0.47
C ASN A 114 13.76 -25.40 0.03
N ASN A 115 14.03 -25.51 1.33
CA ASN A 115 15.33 -25.33 1.94
C ASN A 115 16.03 -24.02 1.55
N ILE A 116 15.25 -22.93 1.46
CA ILE A 116 15.78 -21.58 1.20
C ILE A 116 16.13 -20.96 2.55
N LEU A 117 17.40 -20.56 2.70
CA LEU A 117 17.89 -19.95 3.92
C LEU A 117 17.26 -18.56 4.09
N ILE A 118 16.61 -18.34 5.21
CA ILE A 118 16.21 -17.04 5.71
C ILE A 118 16.87 -16.88 7.08
N ASP A 119 17.72 -15.85 7.23
CA ASP A 119 18.41 -15.58 8.50
C ASP A 119 17.52 -14.84 9.49
N ARG A 120 16.82 -13.80 9.00
CA ARG A 120 15.94 -12.96 9.79
C ARG A 120 14.76 -12.48 8.94
N TYR A 121 13.59 -12.39 9.56
CA TYR A 121 12.40 -11.79 8.99
C TYR A 121 11.89 -10.69 9.94
N LEU A 122 12.08 -9.44 9.55
CA LEU A 122 11.65 -8.28 10.33
C LEU A 122 10.32 -7.78 9.82
N ILE A 123 9.41 -7.46 10.71
CA ILE A 123 8.11 -6.84 10.39
C ILE A 123 8.08 -5.45 11.03
N TYR A 124 8.05 -4.42 10.19
CA TYR A 124 7.76 -3.06 10.65
C TYR A 124 6.24 -2.89 10.72
N GLU A 125 5.73 -2.77 11.94
CA GLU A 125 4.30 -2.63 12.22
C GLU A 125 4.09 -1.66 13.39
N ILE A 126 3.24 -0.65 13.16
CA ILE A 126 2.93 0.40 14.15
C ILE A 126 1.73 0.03 15.03
N SER A 127 0.84 -0.86 14.53
CA SER A 127 -0.35 -1.29 15.23
C SER A 127 -0.07 -2.45 16.19
N ASN A 128 -0.09 -2.21 17.49
CA ASN A 128 0.05 -3.26 18.50
C ASN A 128 -1.02 -4.37 18.37
N ASN A 129 -2.19 -4.04 17.85
CA ASN A 129 -3.26 -5.01 17.63
C ASN A 129 -2.94 -5.94 16.46
N LEU A 130 -2.41 -5.38 15.34
CA LEU A 130 -1.94 -6.18 14.22
C LEU A 130 -0.74 -7.05 14.61
N VAL A 131 0.22 -6.53 15.37
CA VAL A 131 1.36 -7.31 15.90
C VAL A 131 0.87 -8.56 16.65
N LYS A 132 -0.09 -8.41 17.57
CA LYS A 132 -0.64 -9.55 18.31
C LYS A 132 -1.32 -10.59 17.41
N ARG A 133 -2.04 -10.15 16.38
CA ARG A 133 -2.68 -11.04 15.40
C ARG A 133 -1.65 -11.77 14.53
N GLN A 134 -0.65 -11.04 14.03
CA GLN A 134 0.47 -11.58 13.27
C GLN A 134 1.24 -12.63 14.08
N GLN A 135 1.57 -12.34 15.35
CA GLN A 135 2.22 -13.30 16.26
C GLN A 135 1.41 -14.57 16.42
N LYS A 136 0.08 -14.44 16.64
CA LYS A 136 -0.80 -15.59 16.83
C LYS A 136 -0.88 -16.49 15.60
N ILE A 137 -1.04 -15.91 14.40
CA ILE A 137 -1.11 -16.70 13.17
C ILE A 137 0.23 -17.37 12.88
N MET A 138 1.35 -16.63 12.99
CA MET A 138 2.68 -17.16 12.71
C MET A 138 3.08 -18.26 13.71
N GLN A 139 2.78 -18.10 14.99
CA GLN A 139 3.03 -19.14 16.00
C GLN A 139 2.25 -20.41 15.74
N LYS A 140 1.06 -20.30 15.11
CA LYS A 140 0.24 -21.47 14.77
C LYS A 140 0.70 -22.17 13.49
N GLU A 141 1.10 -21.41 12.48
CA GLU A 141 1.33 -21.92 11.11
C GLU A 141 2.80 -22.24 10.82
N LEU A 142 3.76 -21.57 11.48
CA LEU A 142 5.19 -21.78 11.25
C LEU A 142 5.78 -22.83 12.19
N SER A 143 6.86 -23.49 11.72
CA SER A 143 7.69 -24.28 12.63
C SER A 143 8.38 -23.39 13.67
N ASN A 144 8.77 -23.98 14.81
CA ASN A 144 9.49 -23.24 15.86
C ASN A 144 10.79 -22.62 15.34
N GLU A 145 11.47 -23.28 14.40
CA GLU A 145 12.69 -22.77 13.78
C GLU A 145 12.40 -21.47 13.00
N PHE A 146 11.40 -21.47 12.11
CA PHE A 146 11.09 -20.32 11.29
C PHE A 146 10.41 -19.21 12.09
N PHE A 147 9.56 -19.54 13.06
CA PHE A 147 8.98 -18.53 13.96
C PHE A 147 10.04 -17.78 14.75
N SER A 148 11.13 -18.47 15.20
CA SER A 148 12.23 -17.85 15.96
C SER A 148 13.02 -16.81 15.16
N LYS A 149 12.89 -16.80 13.82
CA LYS A 149 13.54 -15.83 12.92
C LYS A 149 12.72 -14.55 12.70
N VAL A 150 11.47 -14.53 13.17
CA VAL A 150 10.56 -13.38 12.99
C VAL A 150 10.68 -12.42 14.16
N GLU A 151 10.91 -11.15 13.86
CA GLU A 151 11.02 -10.08 14.84
C GLU A 151 10.11 -8.91 14.43
N TRP A 152 9.41 -8.32 15.39
CA TRP A 152 8.61 -7.12 15.16
C TRP A 152 9.39 -5.89 15.58
N VAL A 153 9.38 -4.86 14.73
CA VAL A 153 10.09 -3.60 14.97
C VAL A 153 9.12 -2.41 14.81
N SER A 154 9.23 -1.42 15.69
CA SER A 154 8.44 -0.19 15.65
C SER A 154 9.07 0.92 14.79
N GLU A 155 10.32 0.74 14.39
CA GLU A 155 11.05 1.65 13.51
C GLU A 155 11.81 0.86 12.44
N VAL A 156 11.97 1.45 11.26
CA VAL A 156 12.82 0.86 10.20
C VAL A 156 14.27 0.84 10.69
N PRO A 157 14.91 -0.33 10.73
CA PRO A 157 16.28 -0.44 11.26
C PRO A 157 17.28 0.38 10.44
N GLU A 158 18.09 1.19 11.10
CA GLU A 158 19.18 1.90 10.43
C GLU A 158 20.20 0.92 9.85
N LYS A 159 20.73 1.26 8.69
CA LYS A 159 21.77 0.47 7.99
C LYS A 159 21.33 -0.97 7.65
N PHE A 160 20.02 -1.19 7.46
CA PHE A 160 19.53 -2.49 7.04
C PHE A 160 20.19 -2.97 5.74
N GLU A 161 20.50 -4.25 5.70
CA GLU A 161 20.99 -4.95 4.50
C GLU A 161 20.13 -6.19 4.23
N GLY A 162 19.61 -6.34 3.00
CA GLY A 162 18.74 -7.46 2.62
C GLY A 162 17.66 -7.09 1.63
N ILE A 163 16.56 -7.81 1.69
CA ILE A 163 15.35 -7.53 0.92
C ILE A 163 14.40 -6.67 1.73
N ILE A 164 13.82 -5.65 1.12
CA ILE A 164 12.73 -4.87 1.71
C ILE A 164 11.50 -5.06 0.83
N PHE A 165 10.38 -5.38 1.46
CA PHE A 165 9.12 -5.65 0.78
C PHE A 165 7.98 -4.85 1.43
N ALA A 166 7.11 -4.28 0.61
CA ALA A 166 5.90 -3.60 1.05
C ALA A 166 4.78 -3.86 0.03
N ASN A 167 3.63 -4.32 0.52
CA ASN A 167 2.44 -4.53 -0.29
C ASN A 167 1.28 -3.69 0.24
N GLU A 168 0.70 -2.84 -0.60
CA GLU A 168 -0.41 -1.94 -0.22
C GLU A 168 -0.07 -1.20 1.08
N PHE A 169 1.08 -0.52 1.09
CA PHE A 169 1.62 0.18 2.24
C PHE A 169 1.73 1.69 1.99
N LEU A 170 2.09 2.09 0.76
CA LEU A 170 2.30 3.49 0.42
C LEU A 170 0.97 4.23 0.22
N ASP A 171 -0.05 3.57 -0.29
CA ASP A 171 -1.40 4.10 -0.54
C ASP A 171 -2.18 4.46 0.74
N ALA A 172 -1.76 3.90 1.88
CA ALA A 172 -2.31 4.21 3.21
C ALA A 172 -1.70 5.46 3.87
N PHE A 173 -0.64 6.05 3.29
CA PHE A 173 -0.06 7.27 3.84
C PHE A 173 -1.04 8.45 3.79
N PRO A 174 -1.16 9.25 4.86
CA PRO A 174 -1.96 10.46 4.86
C PRO A 174 -1.58 11.39 3.70
N THR A 175 -2.55 11.77 2.89
CA THR A 175 -2.36 12.60 1.70
C THR A 175 -3.21 13.87 1.75
N ASN A 176 -2.83 14.90 1.02
CA ASN A 176 -3.64 16.09 0.78
C ASN A 176 -4.31 15.98 -0.58
N ILE A 177 -5.44 16.65 -0.73
CA ILE A 177 -6.19 16.73 -1.97
C ILE A 177 -6.08 18.15 -2.50
N TYR A 178 -5.84 18.25 -3.80
CA TYR A 178 -5.68 19.52 -4.50
C TYR A 178 -6.62 19.61 -5.69
N GLU A 179 -6.96 20.84 -6.05
CA GLU A 179 -7.76 21.16 -7.22
C GLU A 179 -7.08 22.22 -8.07
N ILE A 180 -7.10 22.03 -9.38
CA ILE A 180 -6.56 23.01 -10.34
C ILE A 180 -7.63 24.00 -10.71
N LYS A 181 -7.36 25.30 -10.52
CA LYS A 181 -8.22 26.42 -10.91
C LYS A 181 -7.39 27.46 -11.64
N ASN A 182 -7.74 27.75 -12.88
CA ASN A 182 -7.01 28.72 -13.71
C ASN A 182 -5.48 28.47 -13.73
N LYS A 183 -5.06 27.21 -13.89
CA LYS A 183 -3.66 26.75 -13.89
C LYS A 183 -2.93 26.94 -12.56
N GLN A 184 -3.63 27.26 -11.48
CA GLN A 184 -3.10 27.32 -10.13
C GLN A 184 -3.61 26.14 -9.32
N ILE A 185 -2.82 25.69 -8.34
CA ILE A 185 -3.13 24.56 -7.46
C ILE A 185 -3.68 25.10 -6.14
N PHE A 186 -4.86 24.65 -5.74
CA PHE A 186 -5.46 24.98 -4.44
C PHE A 186 -5.65 23.72 -3.61
N GLU A 187 -5.42 23.79 -2.31
CA GLU A 187 -5.67 22.67 -1.41
C GLU A 187 -7.17 22.59 -1.10
N ARG A 188 -7.72 21.39 -1.17
CA ARG A 188 -9.05 21.05 -0.65
C ARG A 188 -8.91 20.60 0.79
N LYS A 189 -9.24 21.49 1.70
CA LYS A 189 -9.23 21.25 3.15
C LYS A 189 -10.55 20.67 3.63
N VAL A 190 -10.60 20.28 4.89
CA VAL A 190 -11.80 19.80 5.57
C VAL A 190 -12.29 20.86 6.53
N GLY A 191 -13.56 21.25 6.41
CA GLY A 191 -14.26 22.21 7.27
C GLY A 191 -15.54 21.64 7.84
N ILE A 192 -16.35 22.52 8.42
CA ILE A 192 -17.69 22.21 8.92
C ILE A 192 -18.69 23.07 8.18
N GLU A 193 -19.66 22.44 7.52
CA GLU A 193 -20.82 23.09 6.93
C GLU A 193 -22.09 22.39 7.40
N ASN A 194 -23.09 23.15 7.83
CA ASN A 194 -24.36 22.62 8.38
C ASN A 194 -24.18 21.55 9.47
N ASN A 195 -23.16 21.73 10.34
CA ASN A 195 -22.76 20.80 11.40
C ASN A 195 -22.26 19.43 10.89
N GLN A 196 -21.89 19.31 9.62
CA GLN A 196 -21.27 18.11 9.02
C GLN A 196 -19.86 18.45 8.50
N LEU A 197 -19.00 17.44 8.40
CA LEU A 197 -17.71 17.59 7.74
C LEU A 197 -17.95 17.78 6.24
N ASP A 198 -17.29 18.75 5.65
CA ASP A 198 -17.37 19.03 4.22
C ASP A 198 -16.06 19.62 3.70
N TRP A 199 -15.91 19.59 2.39
CA TRP A 199 -14.76 20.18 1.73
C TRP A 199 -14.75 21.71 1.86
N LYS A 200 -13.58 22.26 2.14
CA LYS A 200 -13.32 23.68 2.17
C LYS A 200 -12.08 23.99 1.34
N GLU A 201 -12.22 24.92 0.42
CA GLU A 201 -11.09 25.36 -0.38
C GLU A 201 -10.16 26.27 0.41
N ASP A 202 -8.84 26.18 0.15
CA ASP A 202 -7.89 27.15 0.65
C ASP A 202 -8.00 28.45 -0.17
N ASP A 203 -7.84 29.60 0.50
CA ASP A 203 -7.91 30.92 -0.13
C ASP A 203 -6.67 31.27 -0.97
N LYS A 204 -5.58 30.48 -0.83
CA LYS A 204 -4.29 30.77 -1.47
C LYS A 204 -3.81 29.58 -2.30
N PRO A 205 -3.23 29.87 -3.49
CA PRO A 205 -2.62 28.82 -4.30
C PRO A 205 -1.37 28.25 -3.64
N ASN A 206 -1.16 26.93 -3.82
CA ASN A 206 0.03 26.21 -3.38
C ASN A 206 1.16 26.39 -4.40
N LEU A 207 2.12 27.26 -4.08
CA LEU A 207 3.24 27.57 -4.97
C LEU A 207 4.34 26.49 -4.94
N GLU A 208 4.44 25.68 -3.90
CA GLU A 208 5.44 24.60 -3.81
C GLU A 208 5.15 23.51 -4.85
N LEU A 209 3.88 23.13 -4.98
CA LEU A 209 3.47 22.11 -5.94
C LEU A 209 3.50 22.59 -7.39
N ALA A 210 3.38 23.88 -7.65
CA ALA A 210 3.48 24.45 -9.00
C ALA A 210 4.84 24.16 -9.68
N GLY A 211 5.90 23.88 -8.90
CA GLY A 211 7.21 23.45 -9.41
C GLY A 211 7.33 21.93 -9.63
N ILE A 212 6.35 21.14 -9.20
CA ILE A 212 6.37 19.67 -9.22
C ILE A 212 5.36 19.12 -10.23
N ILE A 213 4.18 19.72 -10.29
CA ILE A 213 3.05 19.28 -11.12
C ILE A 213 2.90 20.24 -12.31
N ASP A 214 2.95 19.70 -13.52
CA ASP A 214 2.64 20.45 -14.74
C ASP A 214 1.13 20.63 -14.85
N THR A 215 0.66 21.87 -14.61
CA THR A 215 -0.76 22.22 -14.67
C THR A 215 -1.22 22.71 -16.04
N GLU A 216 -0.30 22.92 -17.01
CA GLU A 216 -0.62 23.54 -18.29
C GLU A 216 -1.60 22.71 -19.13
N ASN A 217 -1.49 21.38 -19.03
CA ASN A 217 -2.28 20.43 -19.80
C ASN A 217 -3.48 19.85 -19.02
N LEU A 218 -3.69 20.27 -17.77
CA LEU A 218 -4.77 19.77 -16.94
C LEU A 218 -5.94 20.76 -16.90
N PRO A 219 -7.20 20.29 -16.98
CA PRO A 219 -8.36 21.17 -17.00
C PRO A 219 -8.61 21.83 -15.63
N THR A 220 -9.31 22.96 -15.63
CA THR A 220 -9.85 23.55 -14.41
C THR A 220 -10.87 22.58 -13.77
N GLY A 221 -10.82 22.43 -12.46
CA GLY A 221 -11.61 21.45 -11.69
C GLY A 221 -10.93 20.08 -11.58
N TYR A 222 -9.71 19.92 -12.11
CA TYR A 222 -8.94 18.68 -11.97
C TYR A 222 -8.52 18.47 -10.53
N ILE A 223 -8.88 17.32 -9.96
CA ILE A 223 -8.56 16.92 -8.58
C ILE A 223 -7.43 15.90 -8.60
N PHE A 224 -6.51 15.98 -7.64
CA PHE A 224 -5.42 15.02 -7.47
C PHE A 224 -4.92 14.95 -6.02
N GLU A 225 -4.26 13.88 -5.69
CA GLU A 225 -3.64 13.61 -4.40
C GLU A 225 -2.14 13.87 -4.45
N TYR A 226 -1.59 14.40 -3.34
CA TYR A 226 -0.15 14.51 -3.12
C TYR A 226 0.16 14.42 -1.62
N SER A 227 1.06 13.50 -1.23
CA SER A 227 1.43 13.28 0.15
C SER A 227 2.85 13.78 0.45
N LYS A 228 2.92 14.89 1.16
CA LYS A 228 4.19 15.38 1.73
C LYS A 228 4.74 14.43 2.80
N ASN A 229 3.86 13.79 3.56
CA ASN A 229 4.22 12.82 4.60
C ASN A 229 4.96 11.61 3.97
N LEU A 230 4.46 11.10 2.85
CA LEU A 230 5.12 10.02 2.11
C LEU A 230 6.49 10.45 1.59
N ASP A 231 6.60 11.66 1.05
CA ASP A 231 7.88 12.21 0.57
C ASP A 231 8.92 12.31 1.69
N GLU A 232 8.52 12.84 2.84
CA GLU A 232 9.40 12.96 4.01
C GLU A 232 9.84 11.59 4.52
N TRP A 233 8.90 10.64 4.59
CA TRP A 233 9.18 9.27 4.98
C TRP A 233 10.13 8.58 4.00
N LEU A 234 9.87 8.63 2.69
CA LEU A 234 10.72 8.03 1.66
C LEU A 234 12.12 8.63 1.64
N ASN A 235 12.24 9.95 1.78
CA ASN A 235 13.52 10.63 1.84
C ASN A 235 14.36 10.16 3.05
N LYS A 236 13.72 9.97 4.23
CA LYS A 236 14.37 9.40 5.40
C LYS A 236 14.70 7.94 5.18
N PHE A 237 13.73 7.14 4.72
CA PHE A 237 13.84 5.71 4.47
C PHE A 237 15.02 5.39 3.53
N PHE A 238 15.07 5.99 2.34
CA PHE A 238 16.17 5.73 1.42
C PHE A 238 17.54 6.13 1.98
N LYS A 239 17.63 7.11 2.86
CA LYS A 239 18.91 7.52 3.48
C LYS A 239 19.43 6.52 4.50
N ILE A 240 18.55 5.94 5.32
CA ILE A 240 18.95 5.03 6.39
C ILE A 240 19.29 3.62 5.90
N ILE A 241 18.76 3.20 4.75
CA ILE A 241 19.06 1.89 4.16
C ILE A 241 20.50 1.85 3.64
N LYS A 242 21.26 0.80 4.00
CA LYS A 242 22.66 0.65 3.62
C LYS A 242 22.83 -0.10 2.30
N LYS A 243 22.19 -1.28 2.17
CA LYS A 243 22.31 -2.13 1.01
C LYS A 243 21.06 -3.00 0.86
N ALA A 244 20.26 -2.81 -0.21
CA ALA A 244 19.02 -3.56 -0.33
C ALA A 244 18.51 -3.67 -1.78
N MET A 245 17.72 -4.72 -2.01
CA MET A 245 16.69 -4.73 -3.05
C MET A 245 15.33 -4.48 -2.42
N ILE A 246 14.65 -3.43 -2.88
CA ILE A 246 13.38 -2.94 -2.33
C ILE A 246 12.28 -3.23 -3.36
N PHE A 247 11.18 -3.82 -2.91
CA PHE A 247 9.97 -4.04 -3.70
C PHE A 247 8.81 -3.25 -3.07
N PHE A 248 8.29 -2.27 -3.79
CA PHE A 248 7.00 -1.67 -3.47
C PHE A 248 5.95 -2.21 -4.44
N VAL A 249 4.89 -2.77 -3.89
CA VAL A 249 3.74 -3.33 -4.61
C VAL A 249 2.53 -2.54 -4.18
N ASP A 250 1.95 -1.75 -5.09
CA ASP A 250 0.89 -0.84 -4.71
C ASP A 250 0.01 -0.44 -5.89
N TYR A 251 -1.15 0.12 -5.60
CA TYR A 251 -2.02 0.76 -6.58
C TYR A 251 -1.35 2.02 -7.12
N GLY A 252 -1.35 2.20 -8.43
CA GLY A 252 -0.79 3.43 -8.99
C GLY A 252 -0.35 3.37 -10.43
N PHE A 253 0.25 4.46 -10.85
CA PHE A 253 0.58 4.71 -12.24
C PHE A 253 1.93 5.42 -12.39
N CYS A 254 2.48 5.43 -13.61
CA CYS A 254 3.49 6.42 -13.97
C CYS A 254 2.83 7.80 -14.08
N GLN A 255 3.63 8.87 -13.99
CA GLN A 255 3.12 10.25 -13.92
C GLN A 255 2.15 10.60 -15.07
N ASN A 256 2.47 10.23 -16.30
CA ASN A 256 1.64 10.55 -17.47
C ASN A 256 0.28 9.82 -17.44
N GLU A 257 0.21 8.64 -16.88
CA GLU A 257 -1.03 7.89 -16.71
C GLU A 257 -1.85 8.42 -15.51
N LEU A 258 -1.16 8.80 -14.41
CA LEU A 258 -1.81 9.34 -13.22
C LEU A 258 -2.45 10.70 -13.52
N PHE A 259 -1.71 11.60 -14.19
CA PHE A 259 -2.19 12.94 -14.57
C PHE A 259 -2.78 12.97 -15.99
N HIS A 260 -3.49 11.88 -16.37
CA HIS A 260 -4.23 11.90 -17.63
C HIS A 260 -5.40 12.89 -17.55
N GLN A 261 -5.61 13.69 -18.60
CA GLN A 261 -6.61 14.77 -18.62
C GLN A 261 -8.06 14.32 -18.31
N ASP A 262 -8.38 13.04 -18.56
CA ASP A 262 -9.72 12.49 -18.31
C ASP A 262 -9.90 11.98 -16.86
N ARG A 263 -8.84 11.98 -16.04
CA ARG A 263 -8.89 11.56 -14.62
C ARG A 263 -9.16 12.76 -13.71
N THR A 264 -10.27 13.44 -13.93
CA THR A 264 -10.56 14.73 -13.30
C THR A 264 -10.91 14.66 -11.81
N GLU A 265 -11.31 13.47 -11.30
CA GLU A 265 -11.82 13.28 -9.93
C GLU A 265 -10.74 12.77 -8.94
N GLY A 266 -9.47 12.68 -9.39
CA GLY A 266 -8.41 12.06 -8.58
C GLY A 266 -8.52 10.53 -8.50
N THR A 267 -7.94 9.98 -7.45
CA THR A 267 -7.84 8.52 -7.24
C THR A 267 -8.25 8.08 -5.83
N LEU A 268 -8.65 9.04 -4.97
CA LEU A 268 -9.07 8.74 -3.62
C LEU A 268 -10.23 7.73 -3.61
N MET A 269 -10.05 6.65 -2.85
CA MET A 269 -11.04 5.60 -2.72
C MET A 269 -11.24 5.23 -1.26
N CYS A 270 -12.49 5.02 -0.89
CA CYS A 270 -12.87 4.52 0.42
C CYS A 270 -13.45 3.13 0.27
N HIS A 271 -13.09 2.21 1.20
CA HIS A 271 -13.60 0.85 1.22
C HIS A 271 -14.28 0.54 2.56
N TYR A 272 -15.50 0.04 2.48
CA TYR A 272 -16.28 -0.36 3.63
C TYR A 272 -17.10 -1.62 3.30
N LYS A 273 -16.88 -2.73 4.02
CA LYS A 273 -17.57 -4.01 3.84
C LYS A 273 -17.66 -4.43 2.37
N HIS A 274 -16.51 -4.43 1.67
CA HIS A 274 -16.35 -4.76 0.25
C HIS A 274 -17.07 -3.81 -0.74
N HIS A 275 -17.46 -2.63 -0.29
CA HIS A 275 -18.02 -1.59 -1.14
C HIS A 275 -17.05 -0.43 -1.29
N ALA A 276 -16.73 -0.10 -2.54
CA ALA A 276 -15.93 1.08 -2.86
C ALA A 276 -16.82 2.32 -3.04
N HIS A 277 -16.39 3.46 -2.53
CA HIS A 277 -17.06 4.76 -2.68
C HIS A 277 -16.09 5.93 -2.51
N ALA A 278 -16.50 7.14 -2.91
CA ALA A 278 -15.64 8.33 -2.91
C ALA A 278 -15.90 9.30 -1.74
N ASN A 279 -16.68 8.93 -0.72
CA ASN A 279 -16.98 9.83 0.40
C ASN A 279 -16.12 9.52 1.64
N PRO A 280 -15.05 10.29 1.91
CA PRO A 280 -14.16 10.03 3.04
C PRO A 280 -14.79 10.36 4.40
N PHE A 281 -15.91 11.05 4.43
CA PHE A 281 -16.59 11.46 5.67
C PHE A 281 -17.70 10.48 6.11
N ALA A 282 -17.99 9.43 5.30
CA ALA A 282 -19.14 8.57 5.53
C ALA A 282 -18.99 7.68 6.77
N PHE A 283 -17.83 7.06 6.98
CA PHE A 283 -17.63 6.02 8.00
C PHE A 283 -16.27 6.19 8.71
N LEU A 284 -16.11 7.30 9.44
CA LEU A 284 -14.85 7.66 10.12
C LEU A 284 -14.37 6.54 11.05
N GLY A 285 -13.15 6.08 10.87
CA GLY A 285 -12.54 4.98 11.61
C GLY A 285 -13.11 3.58 11.30
N ALA A 286 -14.18 3.51 10.47
CA ALA A 286 -14.78 2.25 10.07
C ALA A 286 -14.58 1.88 8.60
N GLN A 287 -14.04 2.79 7.79
CA GLN A 287 -13.67 2.58 6.38
C GLN A 287 -12.18 2.77 6.18
N ASP A 288 -11.64 2.08 5.19
CA ASP A 288 -10.31 2.37 4.66
C ASP A 288 -10.34 3.57 3.73
N ILE A 289 -9.23 4.30 3.64
CA ILE A 289 -9.05 5.44 2.74
C ILE A 289 -7.68 5.30 2.09
N THR A 290 -7.67 5.08 0.77
CA THR A 290 -6.48 4.88 -0.04
C THR A 290 -6.44 5.82 -1.24
N TRP A 291 -5.29 5.92 -1.88
CA TRP A 291 -5.07 6.73 -3.09
C TRP A 291 -3.97 6.11 -3.95
N HIS A 292 -3.93 6.42 -5.25
CA HIS A 292 -2.98 5.79 -6.15
C HIS A 292 -1.61 6.46 -6.14
N ILE A 293 -0.57 5.65 -6.07
CA ILE A 293 0.81 6.08 -5.99
C ILE A 293 1.34 6.58 -7.34
N ASN A 294 2.07 7.70 -7.32
CA ASN A 294 2.87 8.18 -8.45
C ASN A 294 4.24 7.48 -8.44
N PHE A 295 4.38 6.38 -9.16
CA PHE A 295 5.63 5.62 -9.23
C PHE A 295 6.78 6.38 -9.90
N SER A 296 6.49 7.33 -10.80
CA SER A 296 7.52 8.22 -11.35
C SER A 296 8.12 9.13 -10.28
N HIS A 297 7.28 9.59 -9.36
CA HIS A 297 7.72 10.39 -8.21
C HIS A 297 8.59 9.57 -7.25
N ILE A 298 8.15 8.33 -6.89
CA ILE A 298 8.96 7.38 -6.11
C ILE A 298 10.32 7.13 -6.76
N SER A 299 10.33 6.88 -8.08
CA SER A 299 11.55 6.69 -8.87
C SER A 299 12.49 7.90 -8.77
N ARG A 300 11.97 9.12 -8.83
CA ARG A 300 12.73 10.35 -8.71
C ARG A 300 13.36 10.49 -7.32
N LEU A 301 12.60 10.28 -6.24
CA LEU A 301 13.11 10.33 -4.86
C LEU A 301 14.20 9.28 -4.63
N ALA A 302 13.99 8.05 -5.11
CA ALA A 302 14.98 6.98 -5.03
C ALA A 302 16.28 7.36 -5.75
N LYS A 303 16.22 7.92 -6.97
CA LYS A 303 17.39 8.37 -7.74
C LYS A 303 18.14 9.49 -7.02
N ILE A 304 17.44 10.46 -6.43
CA ILE A 304 18.05 11.55 -5.64
C ILE A 304 18.80 10.96 -4.43
N ALA A 305 18.28 9.91 -3.80
CA ALA A 305 18.93 9.22 -2.68
C ALA A 305 20.03 8.23 -3.11
N GLY A 306 20.45 8.22 -4.39
CA GLY A 306 21.50 7.35 -4.91
C GLY A 306 21.08 5.91 -5.14
N CYS A 307 19.77 5.62 -5.19
CA CYS A 307 19.25 4.31 -5.55
C CYS A 307 19.05 4.18 -7.06
N LYS A 308 18.97 2.93 -7.54
CA LYS A 308 18.73 2.61 -8.96
C LYS A 308 17.39 1.88 -9.09
N VAL A 309 16.50 2.36 -9.95
CA VAL A 309 15.30 1.60 -10.32
C VAL A 309 15.72 0.42 -11.18
N SER A 310 15.43 -0.79 -10.69
CA SER A 310 15.80 -2.06 -11.32
C SER A 310 14.73 -2.55 -12.29
N GLY A 311 13.44 -2.27 -11.99
CA GLY A 311 12.33 -2.63 -12.87
C GLY A 311 11.02 -1.98 -12.43
N PHE A 312 10.06 -1.93 -13.35
CA PHE A 312 8.68 -1.48 -13.09
C PHE A 312 7.72 -2.24 -14.00
N VAL A 313 6.83 -3.02 -13.42
CA VAL A 313 5.87 -3.85 -14.15
C VAL A 313 4.51 -3.85 -13.45
N SER A 314 3.47 -4.34 -14.14
CA SER A 314 2.22 -4.68 -13.47
C SER A 314 2.37 -5.94 -12.60
N GLN A 315 1.51 -6.09 -11.57
CA GLN A 315 1.51 -7.28 -10.72
C GLN A 315 1.41 -8.57 -11.54
N ALA A 316 0.52 -8.61 -12.55
CA ALA A 316 0.39 -9.77 -13.42
C ALA A 316 1.71 -10.14 -14.10
N ASN A 317 2.40 -9.14 -14.68
CA ASN A 317 3.68 -9.38 -15.34
C ASN A 317 4.75 -9.85 -14.35
N PHE A 318 4.80 -9.24 -13.14
CA PHE A 318 5.73 -9.69 -12.11
C PHE A 318 5.52 -11.15 -11.74
N LEU A 319 4.28 -11.53 -11.41
CA LEU A 319 3.95 -12.88 -10.99
C LEU A 319 4.23 -13.91 -12.08
N ILE A 320 3.83 -13.63 -13.32
CA ILE A 320 4.09 -14.52 -14.48
C ILE A 320 5.60 -14.69 -14.69
N ASN A 321 6.37 -13.60 -14.65
CA ASN A 321 7.82 -13.63 -14.81
C ASN A 321 8.52 -14.37 -13.67
N ALA A 322 7.95 -14.36 -12.47
CA ALA A 322 8.49 -15.01 -11.27
C ALA A 322 8.02 -16.46 -11.07
N GLY A 323 7.31 -17.05 -12.05
CA GLY A 323 6.97 -18.47 -12.08
C GLY A 323 5.54 -18.82 -11.63
N ALA A 324 4.60 -17.88 -11.64
CA ALA A 324 3.22 -18.14 -11.20
C ALA A 324 2.54 -19.27 -11.98
N LEU A 325 2.85 -19.44 -13.28
CA LEU A 325 2.30 -20.53 -14.09
C LEU A 325 2.83 -21.90 -13.67
N ASP A 326 4.10 -21.97 -13.26
CA ASP A 326 4.69 -23.22 -12.77
C ASP A 326 4.00 -23.64 -11.47
N PHE A 327 3.74 -22.70 -10.57
CA PHE A 327 3.01 -22.96 -9.32
C PHE A 327 1.56 -23.38 -9.56
N LEU A 328 0.88 -22.79 -10.52
CA LEU A 328 -0.47 -23.22 -10.90
C LEU A 328 -0.46 -24.64 -11.46
N SER A 329 0.58 -25.04 -12.20
CA SER A 329 0.72 -26.37 -12.79
C SER A 329 0.99 -27.50 -11.79
N GLU A 330 1.32 -27.17 -10.54
CA GLU A 330 1.45 -28.16 -9.44
C GLU A 330 0.10 -28.76 -9.02
N HIS A 331 -1.01 -28.12 -9.38
CA HIS A 331 -2.36 -28.57 -9.06
C HIS A 331 -2.89 -29.55 -10.12
N ASP A 332 -3.41 -30.71 -9.66
CA ASP A 332 -3.93 -31.75 -10.56
C ASP A 332 -5.23 -31.27 -11.26
N PRO A 333 -5.25 -31.16 -12.60
CA PRO A 333 -6.45 -30.78 -13.36
C PRO A 333 -7.62 -31.75 -13.18
N ASN A 334 -7.37 -33.02 -12.79
CA ASN A 334 -8.41 -34.00 -12.52
C ASN A 334 -9.10 -33.76 -11.17
N ASN A 335 -8.45 -33.08 -10.23
CA ASN A 335 -9.11 -32.56 -9.03
C ASN A 335 -9.83 -31.25 -9.36
N ILE A 336 -10.99 -31.36 -10.02
CA ILE A 336 -11.73 -30.22 -10.58
C ILE A 336 -12.02 -29.14 -9.54
N SER A 337 -12.33 -29.51 -8.30
CA SER A 337 -12.67 -28.56 -7.25
C SER A 337 -11.45 -27.70 -6.84
N ASP A 338 -10.33 -28.34 -6.53
CA ASP A 338 -9.09 -27.64 -6.17
C ASP A 338 -8.56 -26.81 -7.34
N PHE A 339 -8.47 -27.44 -8.52
CA PHE A 339 -7.98 -26.74 -9.72
C PHE A 339 -8.79 -25.50 -10.07
N LYS A 340 -10.12 -25.53 -9.90
CA LYS A 340 -10.98 -24.37 -10.10
C LYS A 340 -10.71 -23.27 -9.08
N ILE A 341 -10.52 -23.62 -7.81
CA ILE A 341 -10.17 -22.63 -6.75
C ILE A 341 -8.87 -21.92 -7.11
N GLN A 342 -7.83 -22.69 -7.44
CA GLN A 342 -6.51 -22.13 -7.76
C GLN A 342 -6.50 -21.30 -9.04
N THR A 343 -7.23 -21.74 -10.06
CA THR A 343 -7.38 -21.01 -11.33
C THR A 343 -8.11 -19.68 -11.11
N ASN A 344 -9.20 -19.68 -10.33
CA ASN A 344 -9.91 -18.45 -9.99
C ASN A 344 -9.01 -17.48 -9.19
N ALA A 345 -8.27 -18.00 -8.22
CA ALA A 345 -7.32 -17.19 -7.44
C ALA A 345 -6.22 -16.59 -8.35
N PHE A 346 -5.65 -17.40 -9.24
CA PHE A 346 -4.68 -16.93 -10.22
C PHE A 346 -5.28 -15.85 -11.15
N GLN A 347 -6.51 -16.03 -11.63
CA GLN A 347 -7.19 -15.01 -12.44
C GLN A 347 -7.37 -13.70 -11.68
N ARG A 348 -7.79 -13.74 -10.43
CA ARG A 348 -7.93 -12.51 -9.59
C ARG A 348 -6.60 -11.77 -9.44
N LEU A 349 -5.48 -12.48 -9.28
CA LEU A 349 -4.16 -11.89 -9.15
C LEU A 349 -3.62 -11.32 -10.46
N THR A 350 -4.03 -11.85 -11.62
CA THR A 350 -3.39 -11.55 -12.91
C THR A 350 -4.33 -10.90 -13.95
N SER A 351 -5.65 -10.91 -13.74
CA SER A 351 -6.59 -10.27 -14.67
C SER A 351 -6.44 -8.74 -14.63
N PRO A 352 -6.34 -8.08 -15.80
CA PRO A 352 -6.33 -6.63 -15.89
C PRO A 352 -7.59 -5.96 -15.33
N ALA A 353 -8.73 -6.66 -15.36
CA ALA A 353 -10.01 -6.18 -14.85
C ALA A 353 -10.10 -6.22 -13.30
N GLU A 354 -9.15 -6.89 -12.65
CA GLU A 354 -9.07 -6.98 -11.19
C GLU A 354 -7.76 -6.37 -10.69
N MET A 355 -6.86 -7.16 -10.08
CA MET A 355 -5.61 -6.65 -9.46
C MET A 355 -4.42 -6.64 -10.44
N GLY A 356 -4.49 -7.40 -11.52
CA GLY A 356 -3.33 -7.73 -12.33
C GLY A 356 -2.63 -6.54 -12.99
N ASP A 357 -3.39 -5.53 -13.45
CA ASP A 357 -2.80 -4.35 -14.07
C ASP A 357 -2.88 -3.08 -13.20
N LEU A 358 -3.84 -2.98 -12.30
CA LEU A 358 -4.01 -1.81 -11.44
C LEU A 358 -2.87 -1.70 -10.40
N ILE A 359 -2.47 -2.83 -9.82
CA ILE A 359 -1.32 -2.91 -8.92
C ILE A 359 -0.03 -2.99 -9.73
N LYS A 360 0.96 -2.24 -9.32
CA LYS A 360 2.29 -2.18 -9.92
C LYS A 360 3.35 -2.68 -8.95
N VAL A 361 4.42 -3.20 -9.49
CA VAL A 361 5.62 -3.59 -8.74
C VAL A 361 6.78 -2.76 -9.23
N ILE A 362 7.39 -1.99 -8.34
CA ILE A 362 8.66 -1.31 -8.59
C ILE A 362 9.76 -1.97 -7.79
N GLY A 363 10.87 -2.27 -8.47
CA GLY A 363 12.09 -2.76 -7.87
C GLY A 363 13.15 -1.68 -7.79
N ILE A 364 13.70 -1.42 -6.61
CA ILE A 364 14.70 -0.38 -6.36
C ILE A 364 15.92 -1.01 -5.68
N ALA A 365 17.08 -0.87 -6.29
CA ALA A 365 18.35 -1.34 -5.75
C ALA A 365 19.13 -0.22 -5.08
N LYS A 366 19.67 -0.46 -3.91
CA LYS A 366 20.61 0.42 -3.22
C LYS A 366 21.94 -0.29 -2.96
N ASN A 367 23.03 0.25 -3.48
CA ASN A 367 24.41 -0.21 -3.27
C ASN A 367 24.61 -1.72 -3.54
N THR A 368 23.89 -2.31 -4.48
CA THR A 368 23.98 -3.74 -4.82
C THR A 368 23.63 -3.98 -6.28
N ASP A 369 24.20 -5.04 -6.83
CA ASP A 369 23.66 -5.67 -8.03
C ASP A 369 22.46 -6.52 -7.65
N VAL A 370 21.52 -6.69 -8.57
CA VAL A 370 20.26 -7.39 -8.33
C VAL A 370 19.89 -8.29 -9.50
N SER A 371 19.27 -9.42 -9.20
CA SER A 371 18.53 -10.20 -10.18
C SER A 371 17.28 -9.45 -10.63
N LEU A 372 16.95 -9.56 -11.91
CA LEU A 372 15.76 -8.97 -12.51
C LEU A 372 14.61 -9.98 -12.64
N LEU A 373 14.64 -11.09 -11.92
CA LEU A 373 13.52 -12.04 -11.91
C LEU A 373 12.25 -11.33 -11.42
N GLY A 374 11.19 -11.43 -12.19
CA GLY A 374 9.98 -10.63 -12.03
C GLY A 374 9.92 -9.41 -12.97
N PHE A 375 11.08 -8.85 -13.37
CA PHE A 375 11.19 -7.67 -14.25
C PHE A 375 11.79 -7.96 -15.63
N ASN A 376 12.10 -9.23 -15.93
CA ASN A 376 12.81 -9.65 -17.14
C ASN A 376 12.01 -9.51 -18.44
N LYS A 377 10.68 -9.35 -18.36
CA LYS A 377 9.79 -9.08 -19.50
C LYS A 377 8.79 -7.98 -19.15
N ASN A 378 8.39 -7.22 -20.16
CA ASN A 378 7.40 -6.14 -20.03
C ASN A 378 7.79 -5.04 -19.02
N ASP A 379 9.09 -4.81 -18.82
CA ASP A 379 9.61 -3.77 -17.93
C ASP A 379 9.31 -2.38 -18.51
N ARG A 380 8.57 -1.59 -17.76
CA ARG A 380 8.10 -0.25 -18.12
C ARG A 380 8.91 0.87 -17.41
N LYS A 381 10.07 0.57 -16.80
CA LYS A 381 10.86 1.56 -16.04
C LYS A 381 11.30 2.78 -16.83
N LEU A 382 11.31 2.72 -18.18
CA LEU A 382 11.58 3.88 -19.04
C LEU A 382 10.40 4.88 -19.08
N GLN A 383 9.25 4.52 -18.54
CA GLN A 383 8.08 5.40 -18.42
C GLN A 383 8.04 6.19 -17.10
N LEU A 384 8.97 5.85 -16.14
CA LEU A 384 9.08 6.49 -14.84
C LEU A 384 9.88 7.81 -14.87
#